data_5a93d64d45e5fc10a7033f60d2638d66
#
_entry.id   5a93d64d45e5fc10a7033f60d2638d66
#
_cell.length_a   1.000
_cell.length_b   1.000
_cell.length_c   1.000
_cell.angle_alpha   90.00
_cell.angle_beta   90.00
_cell.angle_gamma   90.00
#
_symmetry.space_group_name_H-M   'P 1'
#
loop_
_entity.id
_entity.type
_entity.pdbx_description
1 polymer ?
#
loop_
_entity_poly.entity_id
_entity_poly.type
_entity_poly.pdbx_seq_one_letter_code
_entity_poly.pdbx_strand_id
1 'polypeptide(L)'
;MERPHLLRLATATALVWELAAGASVARAQGAGTASAAMAVSVEITANCTVAAEPLAFGAVTAAEAQSLGATSAIEVSCGADVPFTVALDDGQNFGAGTRRALDPATGAYLSYEIFSDAARTQRWGALGAETVVDTTSADGTVRLTAYGAIASETQPAAGRYGDLVTVTTNF
;
A
#
# COMPACT_ATOMS: atom_id res chain seq x y z
N MET A 1 11.17 -10.40 -73.03
CA MET A 1 12.32 -9.92 -73.85
C MET A 1 13.53 -10.13 -72.99
N GLU A 2 14.53 -10.77 -73.16
CA GLU A 2 15.02 -11.77 -74.12
C GLU A 2 16.17 -12.50 -73.40
N ARG A 3 16.17 -13.78 -73.48
CA ARG A 3 17.41 -14.59 -73.39
C ARG A 3 18.19 -14.30 -74.66
N PRO A 4 19.48 -14.65 -74.90
CA PRO A 4 19.98 -16.00 -74.71
C PRO A 4 21.52 -16.17 -74.44
N HIS A 5 21.85 -17.43 -74.25
CA HIS A 5 22.85 -18.31 -74.85
C HIS A 5 24.32 -18.26 -74.39
N LEU A 6 24.73 -19.39 -73.93
CA LEU A 6 25.58 -20.45 -74.48
C LEU A 6 27.08 -20.09 -74.61
N LEU A 7 27.98 -20.85 -74.03
CA LEU A 7 28.68 -21.90 -74.76
C LEU A 7 29.75 -22.58 -73.91
N ARG A 8 29.71 -23.84 -73.91
CA ARG A 8 30.66 -24.88 -73.56
C ARG A 8 32.11 -24.59 -73.94
N LEU A 9 33.07 -25.11 -73.20
CA LEU A 9 34.03 -26.08 -73.75
C LEU A 9 34.75 -26.86 -72.61
N ALA A 10 34.79 -28.15 -72.85
CA ALA A 10 35.52 -29.16 -72.10
C ALA A 10 36.98 -29.25 -72.64
N THR A 11 37.92 -29.52 -71.81
CA THR A 11 39.10 -30.32 -72.14
C THR A 11 39.64 -31.06 -70.91
N ALA A 12 40.03 -32.24 -71.20
CA ALA A 12 40.40 -33.33 -70.33
C ALA A 12 41.87 -33.32 -69.85
N THR A 13 42.11 -34.18 -68.87
CA THR A 13 43.32 -34.97 -68.60
C THR A 13 44.45 -34.30 -67.79
N ALA A 14 44.70 -34.83 -66.63
CA ALA A 14 45.86 -35.64 -66.30
C ALA A 14 45.82 -36.17 -64.88
N LEU A 15 45.83 -37.48 -64.74
CA LEU A 15 46.12 -38.16 -63.50
C LEU A 15 47.58 -37.93 -63.09
N VAL A 16 47.77 -37.41 -61.90
CA VAL A 16 49.02 -37.56 -61.17
C VAL A 16 48.69 -38.11 -59.78
N TRP A 17 49.11 -39.30 -59.58
CA TRP A 17 48.99 -40.01 -58.30
C TRP A 17 50.21 -39.63 -57.47
N GLU A 18 50.00 -38.75 -56.49
CA GLU A 18 50.99 -38.55 -55.45
C GLU A 18 50.48 -39.14 -54.13
N LEU A 19 51.19 -40.17 -53.73
CA LEU A 19 51.12 -40.64 -52.37
C LEU A 19 51.70 -39.60 -51.43
N ALA A 20 50.91 -38.76 -50.86
CA ALA A 20 51.30 -37.96 -49.71
C ALA A 20 50.89 -38.68 -48.42
N ALA A 21 51.93 -39.15 -47.70
CA ALA A 21 51.75 -39.68 -46.35
C ALA A 21 50.99 -38.68 -45.48
N GLY A 22 49.76 -39.03 -45.13
CA GLY A 22 48.94 -38.22 -44.26
C GLY A 22 49.46 -38.28 -42.82
N ALA A 23 50.19 -37.22 -42.41
CA ALA A 23 50.41 -36.97 -40.99
C ALA A 23 49.06 -36.53 -40.40
N SER A 24 48.40 -37.42 -39.68
CA SER A 24 47.23 -37.09 -38.87
C SER A 24 47.63 -36.14 -37.77
N VAL A 25 47.45 -34.86 -37.96
CA VAL A 25 47.46 -33.87 -36.84
C VAL A 25 46.26 -34.15 -35.97
N ALA A 26 46.47 -34.84 -34.89
CA ALA A 26 45.46 -34.91 -33.82
C ALA A 26 45.22 -33.48 -33.36
N ARG A 27 44.08 -32.91 -33.74
CA ARG A 27 43.59 -31.69 -33.15
C ARG A 27 43.24 -32.03 -31.70
N ALA A 28 44.09 -31.54 -30.78
CA ALA A 28 43.69 -31.47 -29.39
C ALA A 28 42.42 -30.61 -29.32
N GLN A 29 41.31 -31.25 -29.04
CA GLN A 29 40.09 -30.54 -28.66
C GLN A 29 40.40 -29.89 -27.30
N GLY A 30 40.72 -28.59 -27.35
CA GLY A 30 40.85 -27.80 -26.15
C GLY A 30 39.56 -27.89 -25.34
N ALA A 31 39.65 -28.23 -24.09
CA ALA A 31 38.52 -28.16 -23.18
C ALA A 31 38.07 -26.69 -23.15
N GLY A 32 36.97 -26.42 -23.81
CA GLY A 32 36.34 -25.11 -23.75
C GLY A 32 35.40 -25.01 -22.54
N THR A 33 35.47 -23.92 -21.79
CA THR A 33 34.45 -23.59 -20.79
C THR A 33 33.38 -22.73 -21.43
N ALA A 34 32.13 -23.09 -21.23
CA ALA A 34 30.99 -22.26 -21.57
C ALA A 34 30.40 -21.70 -20.27
N SER A 35 30.08 -20.41 -20.26
CA SER A 35 29.42 -19.75 -19.14
C SER A 35 28.21 -18.97 -19.64
N ALA A 36 27.18 -18.94 -18.82
CA ALA A 36 26.00 -18.14 -19.07
C ALA A 36 25.68 -17.30 -17.82
N ALA A 37 25.16 -16.11 -18.00
CA ALA A 37 24.67 -15.30 -16.91
C ALA A 37 23.23 -15.66 -16.61
N MET A 38 22.89 -15.82 -15.32
CA MET A 38 21.52 -15.99 -14.84
C MET A 38 21.13 -14.69 -14.12
N ALA A 39 20.08 -14.05 -14.59
CA ALA A 39 19.50 -12.91 -13.89
C ALA A 39 18.69 -13.46 -12.68
N VAL A 40 18.95 -12.90 -11.51
CA VAL A 40 18.16 -13.16 -10.29
C VAL A 40 17.56 -11.83 -9.88
N SER A 41 16.23 -11.80 -9.74
CA SER A 41 15.49 -10.63 -9.27
C SER A 41 14.53 -11.05 -8.17
N VAL A 42 14.37 -10.18 -7.18
CA VAL A 42 13.37 -10.29 -6.11
C VAL A 42 12.77 -8.92 -5.90
N GLU A 43 11.47 -8.85 -5.78
CA GLU A 43 10.74 -7.65 -5.36
C GLU A 43 10.21 -7.88 -3.94
N ILE A 44 10.52 -6.96 -3.04
CA ILE A 44 10.04 -6.98 -1.66
C ILE A 44 9.10 -5.79 -1.52
N THR A 45 7.82 -6.09 -1.27
CA THR A 45 6.78 -5.09 -1.06
C THR A 45 6.47 -4.96 0.42
N ALA A 46 6.16 -3.74 0.85
CA ALA A 46 5.62 -3.52 2.18
C ALA A 46 4.22 -4.17 2.29
N ASN A 47 3.87 -4.62 3.49
CA ASN A 47 2.53 -5.09 3.83
C ASN A 47 2.16 -4.48 5.17
N CYS A 48 1.06 -3.73 5.22
CA CYS A 48 0.58 -3.09 6.43
C CYS A 48 -0.79 -3.60 6.83
N THR A 49 -1.03 -3.64 8.12
CA THR A 49 -2.34 -3.86 8.72
C THR A 49 -2.68 -2.71 9.65
N VAL A 50 -3.96 -2.42 9.81
CA VAL A 50 -4.45 -1.41 10.74
C VAL A 50 -5.53 -2.02 11.61
N ALA A 51 -5.46 -1.74 12.92
CA ALA A 51 -6.48 -2.10 13.90
C ALA A 51 -6.88 -0.84 14.68
N ALA A 52 -8.19 -0.66 14.90
CA ALA A 52 -8.71 0.47 15.65
C ALA A 52 -9.55 -0.03 16.83
N GLU A 53 -9.29 0.50 18.01
CA GLU A 53 -10.14 0.28 19.18
C GLU A 53 -11.40 1.17 19.08
N PRO A 54 -12.52 0.79 19.72
CA PRO A 54 -13.71 1.64 19.73
C PRO A 54 -13.43 2.99 20.42
N LEU A 55 -13.87 4.09 19.82
CA LEU A 55 -13.91 5.40 20.44
C LEU A 55 -15.23 5.51 21.24
N ALA A 56 -15.18 5.20 22.53
CA ALA A 56 -16.35 5.15 23.38
C ALA A 56 -16.42 6.35 24.32
N PHE A 57 -17.49 7.14 24.22
CA PHE A 57 -17.75 8.27 25.12
C PHE A 57 -18.39 7.84 26.45
N GLY A 58 -18.85 6.59 26.55
CA GLY A 58 -19.46 6.06 27.78
C GLY A 58 -20.93 6.46 27.95
N ALA A 59 -21.44 6.21 29.15
CA ALA A 59 -22.79 6.61 29.55
C ALA A 59 -22.74 7.87 30.41
N VAL A 60 -23.37 8.93 29.91
CA VAL A 60 -23.28 10.27 30.52
C VAL A 60 -24.64 10.97 30.48
N THR A 61 -24.82 11.98 31.29
CA THR A 61 -25.97 12.87 31.19
C THR A 61 -25.85 13.83 30.03
N ALA A 62 -26.97 14.39 29.57
CA ALA A 62 -26.95 15.37 28.48
C ALA A 62 -26.10 16.63 28.80
N ALA A 63 -26.01 17.01 30.06
CA ALA A 63 -25.17 18.14 30.49
C ALA A 63 -23.66 17.80 30.41
N GLU A 64 -23.27 16.61 30.81
CA GLU A 64 -21.89 16.15 30.75
C GLU A 64 -21.43 15.91 29.32
N ALA A 65 -22.33 15.52 28.42
CA ALA A 65 -22.01 15.27 27.02
C ALA A 65 -21.41 16.47 26.30
N GLN A 66 -21.77 17.70 26.67
CA GLN A 66 -21.32 18.94 26.01
C GLN A 66 -19.82 19.23 26.14
N SER A 67 -19.12 18.63 27.08
CA SER A 67 -17.67 18.80 27.28
C SER A 67 -16.92 17.47 27.24
N LEU A 68 -17.60 16.41 26.83
CA LEU A 68 -17.07 15.07 26.92
C LEU A 68 -16.04 14.81 25.82
N GLY A 69 -14.91 14.28 26.24
CA GLY A 69 -13.89 13.74 25.38
C GLY A 69 -13.68 12.25 25.62
N ALA A 70 -13.25 11.58 24.59
CA ALA A 70 -12.84 10.18 24.65
C ALA A 70 -11.52 9.99 23.89
N THR A 71 -10.83 8.90 24.17
CA THR A 71 -9.65 8.51 23.40
C THR A 71 -9.78 7.07 22.93
N SER A 72 -9.18 6.79 21.79
CA SER A 72 -9.05 5.46 21.24
C SER A 72 -7.67 5.27 20.65
N ALA A 73 -7.22 4.02 20.52
CA ALA A 73 -5.96 3.71 19.88
C ALA A 73 -6.20 3.15 18.47
N ILE A 74 -5.31 3.55 17.57
CA ILE A 74 -5.18 2.99 16.23
C ILE A 74 -3.77 2.43 16.13
N GLU A 75 -3.64 1.14 15.90
CA GLU A 75 -2.37 0.46 15.73
C GLU A 75 -2.13 0.16 14.26
N VAL A 76 -0.97 0.58 13.76
CA VAL A 76 -0.47 0.27 12.42
C VAL A 76 0.71 -0.66 12.55
N SER A 77 0.66 -1.79 11.87
CA SER A 77 1.73 -2.79 11.84
C SER A 77 2.17 -3.03 10.41
N CYS A 78 3.41 -2.72 10.10
CA CYS A 78 4.05 -2.92 8.80
C CYS A 78 5.40 -3.64 9.00
N GLY A 79 6.26 -3.61 7.96
CA GLY A 79 7.70 -3.83 8.15
C GLY A 79 8.35 -2.68 8.94
N ALA A 80 9.64 -2.85 9.33
CA ALA A 80 10.40 -1.77 9.96
C ALA A 80 10.60 -0.58 9.01
N ASP A 81 10.58 0.62 9.55
CA ASP A 81 10.88 1.87 8.84
C ASP A 81 10.01 2.12 7.59
N VAL A 82 8.76 1.65 7.58
CA VAL A 82 7.81 1.88 6.48
C VAL A 82 7.06 3.18 6.72
N PRO A 83 7.15 4.17 5.81
CA PRO A 83 6.32 5.36 5.87
C PRO A 83 4.86 5.01 5.54
N PHE A 84 3.93 5.62 6.25
CA PHE A 84 2.51 5.42 6.04
C PHE A 84 1.70 6.68 6.34
N THR A 85 0.46 6.69 5.87
CA THR A 85 -0.52 7.74 6.14
C THR A 85 -1.80 7.11 6.63
N VAL A 86 -2.34 7.60 7.74
CA VAL A 86 -3.64 7.16 8.28
C VAL A 86 -4.69 8.23 8.05
N ALA A 87 -5.78 7.83 7.41
CA ALA A 87 -6.95 8.63 7.12
C ALA A 87 -8.19 8.07 7.83
N LEU A 88 -9.07 8.94 8.29
CA LEU A 88 -10.37 8.59 8.83
C LEU A 88 -11.46 9.20 7.95
N ASP A 89 -12.44 8.39 7.52
CA ASP A 89 -13.58 8.92 6.78
C ASP A 89 -14.50 9.77 7.67
N ASP A 90 -15.51 10.34 7.06
CA ASP A 90 -16.45 11.22 7.77
C ASP A 90 -17.56 10.47 8.52
N GLY A 91 -17.50 9.11 8.54
CA GLY A 91 -18.51 8.27 9.15
C GLY A 91 -19.76 8.09 8.30
N GLN A 92 -20.60 7.11 8.68
CA GLN A 92 -21.80 6.75 7.92
C GLN A 92 -22.91 7.79 8.00
N ASN A 93 -22.90 8.62 9.04
CA ASN A 93 -23.97 9.59 9.30
C ASN A 93 -23.51 11.05 9.13
N PHE A 94 -22.47 11.29 8.31
CA PHE A 94 -21.96 12.63 8.05
C PHE A 94 -23.05 13.58 7.57
N GLY A 95 -23.05 14.79 8.09
CA GLY A 95 -24.00 15.81 7.66
C GLY A 95 -23.80 17.12 8.40
N ALA A 96 -24.28 18.20 7.82
CA ALA A 96 -24.07 19.57 8.32
C ALA A 96 -22.59 19.94 8.53
N GLY A 97 -21.68 19.27 7.76
CA GLY A 97 -20.23 19.54 7.82
C GLY A 97 -19.51 18.88 8.99
N THR A 98 -20.13 17.96 9.72
CA THR A 98 -19.55 17.28 10.88
C THR A 98 -19.91 15.79 10.90
N ARG A 99 -19.13 14.98 11.61
CA ARG A 99 -19.47 13.59 11.96
C ARG A 99 -20.65 13.58 12.90
N ARG A 100 -21.55 12.61 12.74
CA ARG A 100 -22.74 12.47 13.58
C ARG A 100 -22.98 11.02 13.93
N ALA A 101 -23.23 10.77 15.19
CA ALA A 101 -23.76 9.48 15.66
C ALA A 101 -25.29 9.53 15.63
N LEU A 102 -25.92 8.45 15.13
CA LEU A 102 -27.37 8.29 15.02
C LEU A 102 -27.89 7.46 16.20
N ASP A 103 -28.98 7.91 16.79
CA ASP A 103 -29.83 7.05 17.60
C ASP A 103 -30.91 6.40 16.72
N PRO A 104 -30.84 5.09 16.46
CA PRO A 104 -31.77 4.43 15.55
C PRO A 104 -33.21 4.34 16.10
N ALA A 105 -33.39 4.51 17.41
CA ALA A 105 -34.71 4.45 18.03
C ALA A 105 -35.52 5.73 17.83
N THR A 106 -34.86 6.86 17.81
CA THR A 106 -35.50 8.18 17.71
C THR A 106 -35.23 8.90 16.37
N GLY A 107 -34.18 8.48 15.64
CA GLY A 107 -33.68 9.19 14.47
C GLY A 107 -32.91 10.45 14.81
N ALA A 108 -32.59 10.69 16.09
CA ALA A 108 -31.83 11.84 16.54
C ALA A 108 -30.35 11.68 16.23
N TYR A 109 -29.67 12.81 16.00
CA TYR A 109 -28.24 12.84 15.75
C TYR A 109 -27.49 13.57 16.87
N LEU A 110 -26.28 13.08 17.16
CA LEU A 110 -25.33 13.72 18.06
C LEU A 110 -24.05 14.01 17.25
N SER A 111 -23.73 15.30 17.13
CA SER A 111 -22.50 15.71 16.41
C SER A 111 -21.27 15.45 17.26
N TYR A 112 -20.22 14.94 16.65
CA TYR A 112 -18.93 14.72 17.28
C TYR A 112 -17.80 14.96 16.27
N GLU A 113 -16.56 15.03 16.78
CA GLU A 113 -15.39 15.10 15.90
C GLU A 113 -14.24 14.27 16.47
N ILE A 114 -13.31 13.89 15.58
CA ILE A 114 -12.10 13.13 15.92
C ILE A 114 -10.88 13.97 15.55
N PHE A 115 -9.93 14.03 16.45
CA PHE A 115 -8.69 14.82 16.32
C PHE A 115 -7.47 13.92 16.49
N SER A 116 -6.38 14.31 15.83
CA SER A 116 -5.08 13.64 15.94
C SER A 116 -4.24 14.14 17.12
N ASP A 117 -4.65 15.23 17.77
CA ASP A 117 -3.93 15.87 18.86
C ASP A 117 -4.78 15.97 20.15
N ALA A 118 -4.10 15.92 21.29
CA ALA A 118 -4.74 16.01 22.61
C ALA A 118 -5.43 17.36 22.86
N ALA A 119 -4.96 18.43 22.21
CA ALA A 119 -5.56 19.76 22.30
C ALA A 119 -6.86 19.87 21.47
N ARG A 120 -7.15 18.86 20.64
CA ARG A 120 -8.32 18.82 19.74
C ARG A 120 -8.39 20.01 18.81
N THR A 121 -7.26 20.33 18.19
CA THR A 121 -7.13 21.43 17.21
C THR A 121 -6.92 20.92 15.80
N GLN A 122 -6.40 19.69 15.62
CA GLN A 122 -6.13 19.07 14.33
C GLN A 122 -7.18 18.00 14.07
N ARG A 123 -8.19 18.35 13.29
CA ARG A 123 -9.20 17.38 12.82
C ARG A 123 -8.51 16.23 12.11
N TRP A 124 -8.87 15.00 12.44
CA TRP A 124 -8.40 13.81 11.75
C TRP A 124 -9.41 13.39 10.68
N GLY A 125 -9.09 13.62 9.43
CA GLY A 125 -9.96 13.42 8.29
C GLY A 125 -9.38 12.49 7.23
N ALA A 126 -9.99 12.53 6.05
CA ALA A 126 -9.65 11.64 4.95
C ALA A 126 -8.59 12.19 4.00
N LEU A 127 -8.36 13.50 3.96
CA LEU A 127 -7.58 14.14 2.91
C LEU A 127 -6.60 15.20 3.42
N GLY A 128 -5.47 15.29 2.73
CA GLY A 128 -4.52 16.39 2.87
C GLY A 128 -3.97 16.54 4.29
N ALA A 129 -4.00 17.76 4.82
CA ALA A 129 -3.47 18.09 6.13
C ALA A 129 -4.25 17.48 7.32
N GLU A 130 -5.41 16.90 7.06
CA GLU A 130 -6.21 16.22 8.08
C GLU A 130 -5.78 14.76 8.30
N THR A 131 -4.89 14.21 7.49
CA THR A 131 -4.34 12.86 7.67
C THR A 131 -3.12 12.88 8.58
N VAL A 132 -2.87 11.76 9.25
CA VAL A 132 -1.65 11.56 10.05
C VAL A 132 -0.63 10.82 9.22
N VAL A 133 0.56 11.41 9.07
CA VAL A 133 1.71 10.79 8.40
C VAL A 133 2.72 10.38 9.45
N ASP A 134 3.19 9.15 9.41
CA ASP A 134 4.20 8.62 10.33
C ASP A 134 5.03 7.52 9.64
N THR A 135 5.98 6.96 10.37
CA THR A 135 6.83 5.86 9.92
C THR A 135 6.89 4.82 11.02
N THR A 136 6.76 3.54 10.67
CA THR A 136 6.86 2.46 11.66
C THR A 136 8.25 2.43 12.30
N SER A 137 8.29 2.07 13.57
CA SER A 137 9.51 1.84 14.33
C SER A 137 10.27 0.59 13.86
N ALA A 138 11.44 0.35 14.44
CA ALA A 138 12.27 -0.81 14.09
C ALA A 138 11.59 -2.17 14.37
N ASP A 139 10.59 -2.21 15.26
CA ASP A 139 9.74 -3.38 15.52
C ASP A 139 8.51 -3.46 14.60
N GLY A 140 8.38 -2.51 13.68
CA GLY A 140 7.36 -2.52 12.65
C GLY A 140 5.98 -2.05 13.11
N THR A 141 5.85 -1.45 14.30
CA THR A 141 4.55 -1.04 14.86
C THR A 141 4.54 0.42 15.27
N VAL A 142 3.38 1.08 15.11
CA VAL A 142 3.10 2.42 15.65
C VAL A 142 1.70 2.42 16.25
N ARG A 143 1.55 3.02 17.42
CA ARG A 143 0.27 3.23 18.09
C ARG A 143 -0.05 4.72 18.11
N LEU A 144 -1.08 5.09 17.36
CA LEU A 144 -1.62 6.45 17.29
C LEU A 144 -2.80 6.60 18.25
N THR A 145 -3.01 7.81 18.77
CA THR A 145 -4.15 8.11 19.65
C THR A 145 -5.14 9.01 18.91
N ALA A 146 -6.38 8.55 18.80
CA ALA A 146 -7.49 9.35 18.33
C ALA A 146 -8.19 10.03 19.53
N TYR A 147 -8.45 11.31 19.43
CA TYR A 147 -9.09 12.13 20.46
C TYR A 147 -10.47 12.55 19.98
N GLY A 148 -11.52 11.99 20.58
CA GLY A 148 -12.89 12.34 20.28
C GLY A 148 -13.40 13.49 21.13
N ALA A 149 -14.28 14.30 20.57
CA ALA A 149 -15.07 15.29 21.30
C ALA A 149 -16.50 15.34 20.79
N ILE A 150 -17.46 15.47 21.68
CA ILE A 150 -18.85 15.80 21.34
C ILE A 150 -18.95 17.29 21.08
N ALA A 151 -19.63 17.68 20.00
CA ALA A 151 -19.85 19.10 19.72
C ALA A 151 -20.86 19.70 20.70
N SER A 152 -20.46 20.79 21.33
CA SER A 152 -21.15 21.37 22.49
C SER A 152 -22.45 22.13 22.18
N GLU A 153 -22.89 22.17 20.92
CA GLU A 153 -23.93 23.12 20.50
C GLU A 153 -25.38 22.70 20.79
N THR A 154 -25.62 21.43 21.12
CA THR A 154 -26.97 20.96 21.40
C THR A 154 -27.01 20.02 22.59
N GLN A 155 -27.99 20.19 23.48
CA GLN A 155 -28.29 19.15 24.48
C GLN A 155 -28.85 17.93 23.79
N PRO A 156 -28.15 16.79 23.78
CA PRO A 156 -28.67 15.59 23.17
C PRO A 156 -29.87 15.06 23.96
N ALA A 157 -30.84 14.50 23.24
CA ALA A 157 -31.88 13.70 23.89
C ALA A 157 -31.27 12.44 24.50
N ALA A 158 -31.90 11.89 25.53
CA ALA A 158 -31.51 10.57 26.04
C ALA A 158 -31.68 9.51 24.95
N GLY A 159 -30.64 8.72 24.69
CA GLY A 159 -30.63 7.73 23.63
C GLY A 159 -29.30 6.99 23.53
N ARG A 160 -29.21 6.08 22.58
CA ARG A 160 -27.96 5.36 22.23
C ARG A 160 -27.50 5.80 20.86
N TYR A 161 -26.46 6.57 20.85
CA TYR A 161 -25.88 7.13 19.64
C TYR A 161 -24.70 6.29 19.15
N GLY A 162 -24.66 5.99 17.86
CA GLY A 162 -23.58 5.24 17.24
C GLY A 162 -23.29 5.71 15.83
N ASP A 163 -22.04 5.58 15.41
CA ASP A 163 -21.56 5.79 14.05
C ASP A 163 -20.48 4.77 13.73
N LEU A 164 -20.15 4.64 12.44
CA LEU A 164 -19.04 3.82 11.97
C LEU A 164 -18.12 4.68 11.13
N VAL A 165 -16.88 4.81 11.56
CA VAL A 165 -15.80 5.53 10.87
C VAL A 165 -14.80 4.51 10.35
N THR A 166 -14.45 4.62 9.07
CA THR A 166 -13.44 3.77 8.45
C THR A 166 -12.06 4.37 8.63
N VAL A 167 -11.13 3.56 9.11
CA VAL A 167 -9.70 3.88 9.20
C VAL A 167 -8.99 3.25 8.00
N THR A 168 -8.29 4.06 7.23
CA THR A 168 -7.53 3.63 6.05
C THR A 168 -6.06 3.96 6.23
N THR A 169 -5.18 2.99 5.97
CA THR A 169 -3.73 3.19 5.93
C THR A 169 -3.24 3.05 4.51
N ASN A 170 -2.48 4.04 4.03
CA ASN A 170 -1.77 4.03 2.75
C ASN A 170 -0.26 3.99 3.04
N PHE A 171 0.49 3.13 2.28
CA PHE A 171 1.91 2.85 2.48
C PHE A 171 2.61 2.53 1.16
#